data_97703d3fb06da70feaff5b1184774980
#
_entry.id   97703d3fb06da70feaff5b1184774980
#
_cell.length_a   1.000
_cell.length_b   1.000
_cell.length_c   1.000
_cell.angle_alpha   90.00
_cell.angle_beta   90.00
_cell.angle_gamma   90.00
#
_symmetry.space_group_name_H-M   'P 1'
#
loop_
_entity.id
_entity.type
_entity.pdbx_description
1 polymer ?
#
loop_
_entity_poly.entity_id
_entity_poly.type
_entity_poly.pdbx_seq_one_letter_code
_entity_poly.pdbx_strand_id
1 'polypeptide(L)'
;MKNIYINLYKIALVGFVGLSVVFLAGCRSKTANVEQTSVVQEKMIEYAGEDGKSVCDILKAKYQIDSTTSDFGMMVNSINGLKATDKEFWLYSVNDKSGEVACDKQQTNAGDKVKWEYKGF
;
A
#
# COMPACT_ATOMS: atom_id res chain seq x y z
N MET A 1 28.79 -7.04 47.32
CA MET A 1 29.04 -8.43 47.64
C MET A 1 28.60 -9.32 46.46
N LYS A 2 29.60 -9.89 45.80
CA LYS A 2 29.74 -11.31 45.41
C LYS A 2 28.70 -11.76 44.37
N ASN A 3 29.02 -12.34 43.29
CA ASN A 3 30.26 -12.82 42.65
C ASN A 3 29.90 -13.11 41.19
N ILE A 4 30.74 -12.62 40.35
CA ILE A 4 30.83 -12.92 38.95
C ILE A 4 31.40 -14.31 38.80
N TYR A 5 30.68 -15.25 38.26
CA TYR A 5 31.28 -16.51 37.77
C TYR A 5 31.32 -16.46 36.25
N ILE A 6 32.48 -16.13 35.79
CA ILE A 6 32.93 -16.35 34.43
C ILE A 6 33.24 -17.84 34.32
N ASN A 7 32.44 -18.57 33.60
CA ASN A 7 32.78 -19.91 33.16
C ASN A 7 33.44 -19.86 31.78
N LEU A 8 34.73 -19.88 31.83
CA LEU A 8 35.55 -20.18 30.68
C LEU A 8 35.28 -21.64 30.23
N TYR A 9 34.62 -21.81 29.12
CA TYR A 9 34.64 -23.09 28.44
C TYR A 9 35.90 -23.21 27.61
N LYS A 10 36.73 -24.13 28.02
CA LYS A 10 37.89 -24.59 27.30
C LYS A 10 37.49 -25.14 25.93
N ILE A 11 38.04 -24.52 24.95
CA ILE A 11 38.02 -24.99 23.57
C ILE A 11 38.87 -26.29 23.52
N ALA A 12 38.19 -27.38 23.29
CA ALA A 12 38.87 -28.61 22.91
C ALA A 12 39.05 -28.61 21.38
N LEU A 13 40.26 -28.41 20.96
CA LEU A 13 40.72 -28.66 19.61
C LEU A 13 40.65 -30.17 19.36
N VAL A 14 39.73 -30.60 18.54
CA VAL A 14 39.81 -31.90 17.86
C VAL A 14 39.91 -31.64 16.39
N GLY A 15 41.10 -31.87 15.88
CA GLY A 15 41.36 -31.83 14.46
C GLY A 15 40.60 -32.95 13.75
N PHE A 16 39.92 -32.58 12.72
CA PHE A 16 39.44 -33.51 11.71
C PHE A 16 40.09 -33.18 10.38
N VAL A 17 41.07 -33.95 10.05
CA VAL A 17 41.70 -34.00 8.74
C VAL A 17 40.76 -34.76 7.82
N GLY A 18 40.51 -34.18 6.69
CA GLY A 18 40.22 -34.94 5.48
C GLY A 18 38.79 -34.91 4.99
N LEU A 19 38.56 -34.23 4.00
CA LEU A 19 38.20 -34.72 2.67
C LEU A 19 37.85 -33.53 1.77
N SER A 20 38.78 -33.24 0.90
CA SER A 20 38.53 -32.26 -0.19
C SER A 20 37.51 -32.84 -1.15
N VAL A 21 36.26 -32.48 -0.98
CA VAL A 21 35.28 -32.60 -2.05
C VAL A 21 35.30 -31.29 -2.80
N VAL A 22 36.00 -31.30 -3.90
CA VAL A 22 35.86 -30.23 -4.91
C VAL A 22 34.46 -30.33 -5.50
N PHE A 23 33.54 -29.61 -4.91
CA PHE A 23 32.29 -29.31 -5.58
C PHE A 23 32.58 -28.18 -6.55
N LEU A 24 32.72 -28.53 -7.81
CA LEU A 24 32.50 -27.62 -8.91
C LEU A 24 31.02 -27.24 -8.88
N ALA A 25 30.65 -26.40 -7.93
CA ALA A 25 29.39 -25.70 -7.99
C ALA A 25 29.54 -24.65 -9.09
N GLY A 26 28.97 -24.97 -10.24
CA GLY A 26 28.80 -23.99 -11.29
C GLY A 26 28.17 -22.74 -10.71
N CYS A 27 28.84 -21.61 -10.89
CA CYS A 27 28.26 -20.31 -10.67
C CYS A 27 27.01 -20.19 -11.57
N ARG A 28 25.88 -20.61 -11.05
CA ARG A 28 24.62 -20.04 -11.50
C ARG A 28 24.59 -18.67 -10.90
N SER A 29 24.99 -17.71 -11.69
CA SER A 29 24.58 -16.33 -11.48
C SER A 29 23.06 -16.36 -11.39
N LYS A 30 22.52 -16.39 -10.18
CA LYS A 30 21.18 -15.90 -9.94
C LYS A 30 21.27 -14.42 -10.30
N THR A 31 20.95 -14.13 -11.54
CA THR A 31 20.45 -12.83 -11.89
C THR A 31 19.33 -12.60 -10.90
N ALA A 32 19.56 -11.71 -9.97
CA ALA A 32 18.47 -11.16 -9.19
C ALA A 32 17.52 -10.59 -10.23
N ASN A 33 16.46 -11.32 -10.53
CA ASN A 33 15.28 -10.71 -11.07
C ASN A 33 14.93 -9.68 -10.00
N VAL A 34 15.29 -8.45 -10.27
CA VAL A 34 14.54 -7.34 -9.75
C VAL A 34 13.15 -7.61 -10.32
N GLU A 35 12.33 -8.28 -9.54
CA GLU A 35 10.90 -8.22 -9.74
C GLU A 35 10.61 -6.73 -9.78
N GLN A 36 10.53 -6.25 -10.98
CA GLN A 36 9.86 -5.02 -11.30
C GLN A 36 8.44 -5.30 -10.84
N THR A 37 8.18 -5.07 -9.55
CA THR A 37 6.83 -4.99 -9.02
C THR A 37 6.20 -3.90 -9.86
N SER A 38 5.56 -4.30 -10.94
CA SER A 38 4.64 -3.43 -11.63
C SER A 38 3.63 -3.06 -10.56
N VAL A 39 3.74 -1.86 -10.06
CA VAL A 39 2.71 -1.28 -9.20
C VAL A 39 1.48 -1.26 -10.09
N VAL A 40 0.66 -2.30 -9.96
CA VAL A 40 -0.66 -2.32 -10.57
C VAL A 40 -1.41 -1.20 -9.88
N GLN A 41 -1.46 -0.06 -10.52
CA GLN A 41 -2.22 1.07 -10.01
C GLN A 41 -3.69 0.66 -10.03
N GLU A 42 -4.24 0.54 -8.86
CA GLU A 42 -5.60 0.11 -8.66
C GLU A 42 -6.55 1.19 -9.18
N LYS A 43 -7.28 0.85 -10.24
CA LYS A 43 -8.24 1.76 -10.89
C LYS A 43 -9.62 1.77 -10.21
N MET A 44 -9.80 0.98 -9.18
CA MET A 44 -11.02 0.89 -8.41
C MET A 44 -10.70 0.69 -6.93
N ILE A 45 -11.36 1.43 -6.07
CA ILE A 45 -11.20 1.40 -4.62
C ILE A 45 -12.58 1.35 -3.98
N GLU A 46 -12.76 0.49 -3.00
CA GLU A 46 -13.99 0.38 -2.24
C GLU A 46 -13.73 0.45 -0.73
N TYR A 47 -14.62 1.09 0.00
CA TYR A 47 -14.60 1.10 1.47
C TYR A 47 -16.00 1.35 2.04
N ALA A 48 -16.16 1.04 3.32
CA ALA A 48 -17.40 1.29 4.03
C ALA A 48 -17.53 2.76 4.43
N GLY A 49 -18.74 3.28 4.37
CA GLY A 49 -19.09 4.57 4.95
C GLY A 49 -18.98 4.55 6.48
N GLU A 50 -18.90 5.72 7.07
CA GLU A 50 -18.86 5.92 8.51
C GLU A 50 -19.81 7.05 8.89
N ASP A 51 -20.55 6.88 10.00
CA ASP A 51 -21.51 7.87 10.46
C ASP A 51 -20.86 9.24 10.66
N GLY A 52 -21.43 10.26 10.05
CA GLY A 52 -21.01 11.64 10.20
C GLY A 52 -19.68 12.00 9.52
N LYS A 53 -19.13 11.09 8.71
CA LYS A 53 -17.94 11.38 7.89
C LYS A 53 -18.31 11.54 6.43
N SER A 54 -17.63 12.46 5.76
CA SER A 54 -17.77 12.59 4.32
C SER A 54 -17.00 11.49 3.57
N VAL A 55 -17.37 11.28 2.32
CA VAL A 55 -16.66 10.37 1.41
C VAL A 55 -15.16 10.71 1.37
N CYS A 56 -14.82 12.00 1.31
CA CYS A 56 -13.42 12.43 1.28
C CYS A 56 -12.69 12.27 2.62
N ASP A 57 -13.36 12.43 3.75
CA ASP A 57 -12.72 12.25 5.06
C ASP A 57 -12.24 10.82 5.26
N ILE A 58 -13.08 9.86 4.86
CA ILE A 58 -12.72 8.44 4.93
C ILE A 58 -11.60 8.12 3.93
N LEU A 59 -11.68 8.65 2.70
CA LEU A 59 -10.66 8.45 1.69
C LEU A 59 -9.29 8.93 2.17
N LYS A 60 -9.21 10.14 2.73
CA LYS A 60 -7.98 10.73 3.28
C LYS A 60 -7.38 9.90 4.42
N ALA A 61 -8.24 9.30 5.23
CA ALA A 61 -7.79 8.49 6.36
C ALA A 61 -7.17 7.15 5.93
N LYS A 62 -7.56 6.62 4.76
CA LYS A 62 -7.18 5.28 4.30
C LYS A 62 -6.16 5.26 3.17
N TYR A 63 -6.11 6.32 2.35
CA TYR A 63 -5.34 6.37 1.12
C TYR A 63 -4.52 7.64 1.01
N GLN A 64 -3.42 7.56 0.30
CA GLN A 64 -2.66 8.74 -0.08
C GLN A 64 -3.37 9.43 -1.23
N ILE A 65 -3.78 10.67 -1.02
CA ILE A 65 -4.48 11.44 -2.05
C ILE A 65 -3.84 12.80 -2.29
N ASP A 66 -4.02 13.30 -3.49
CA ASP A 66 -3.84 14.70 -3.84
C ASP A 66 -5.19 15.28 -4.26
N SER A 67 -5.50 16.47 -3.82
CA SER A 67 -6.79 17.09 -4.05
C SER A 67 -6.71 18.61 -4.13
N THR A 68 -7.65 19.20 -4.85
CA THR A 68 -7.83 20.63 -4.93
C THR A 68 -9.18 21.00 -4.32
N THR A 69 -9.19 22.01 -3.47
CA THR A 69 -10.43 22.55 -2.89
C THR A 69 -10.80 23.87 -3.56
N SER A 70 -12.06 24.01 -3.91
CA SER A 70 -12.67 25.22 -4.47
C SER A 70 -13.96 25.56 -3.76
N ASP A 71 -14.61 26.63 -4.17
CA ASP A 71 -15.93 27.02 -3.64
C ASP A 71 -17.02 25.96 -3.91
N PHE A 72 -16.82 25.13 -4.92
CA PHE A 72 -17.72 24.01 -5.25
C PHE A 72 -17.44 22.75 -4.42
N GLY A 73 -16.33 22.72 -3.69
CA GLY A 73 -15.90 21.59 -2.86
C GLY A 73 -14.57 20.98 -3.31
N MET A 74 -14.28 19.82 -2.80
CA MET A 74 -13.03 19.11 -3.04
C MET A 74 -13.10 18.21 -4.26
N MET A 75 -12.11 18.34 -5.13
CA MET A 75 -11.85 17.45 -6.26
C MET A 75 -10.61 16.60 -5.99
N VAL A 76 -10.72 15.30 -6.15
CA VAL A 76 -9.59 14.36 -5.99
C VAL A 76 -8.81 14.30 -7.30
N ASN A 77 -7.54 14.70 -7.23
CA ASN A 77 -6.64 14.73 -8.38
C ASN A 77 -5.86 13.43 -8.54
N SER A 78 -5.52 12.77 -7.43
CA SER A 78 -4.87 11.45 -7.45
C SER A 78 -5.22 10.62 -6.24
N ILE A 79 -5.19 9.31 -6.41
CA ILE A 79 -5.27 8.32 -5.32
C ILE A 79 -4.11 7.35 -5.52
N ASN A 80 -3.32 7.13 -4.46
CA ASN A 80 -2.14 6.25 -4.48
C ASN A 80 -1.20 6.50 -5.67
N GLY A 81 -1.04 7.76 -6.05
CA GLY A 81 -0.16 8.18 -7.14
C GLY A 81 -0.76 8.08 -8.55
N LEU A 82 -1.96 7.50 -8.73
CA LEU A 82 -2.66 7.51 -10.00
C LEU A 82 -3.39 8.83 -10.18
N LYS A 83 -2.85 9.68 -11.05
CA LYS A 83 -3.34 11.03 -11.28
C LYS A 83 -4.44 11.06 -12.34
N ALA A 84 -5.45 11.89 -12.10
CA ALA A 84 -6.42 12.27 -13.12
C ALA A 84 -5.72 12.93 -14.32
N THR A 85 -6.25 12.72 -15.49
CA THR A 85 -5.79 13.30 -16.75
C THR A 85 -6.90 14.16 -17.37
N ASP A 86 -6.68 14.64 -18.58
CA ASP A 86 -7.70 15.31 -19.38
C ASP A 86 -8.82 14.39 -19.90
N LYS A 87 -8.65 13.08 -19.77
CA LYS A 87 -9.55 12.04 -20.30
C LYS A 87 -10.09 11.09 -19.24
N GLU A 88 -9.37 10.88 -18.15
CA GLU A 88 -9.72 9.94 -17.10
C GLU A 88 -9.66 10.63 -15.73
N PHE A 89 -10.66 10.37 -14.90
CA PHE A 89 -10.85 11.02 -13.61
C PHE A 89 -11.21 10.00 -12.53
N TRP A 90 -10.98 10.40 -11.28
CA TRP A 90 -11.52 9.69 -10.14
C TRP A 90 -12.97 10.13 -9.88
N LEU A 91 -13.89 9.18 -10.02
CA LEU A 91 -15.32 9.38 -9.79
C LEU A 91 -15.79 8.46 -8.68
N TYR A 92 -16.59 8.97 -7.78
CA TYR A 92 -17.12 8.18 -6.69
C TYR A 92 -18.60 7.87 -6.85
N SER A 93 -19.02 6.80 -6.19
CA SER A 93 -20.41 6.41 -6.00
C SER A 93 -20.63 5.96 -4.55
N VAL A 94 -21.84 6.12 -4.07
CA VAL A 94 -22.30 5.63 -2.77
C VAL A 94 -23.51 4.74 -3.01
N ASN A 95 -23.42 3.47 -2.55
CA ASN A 95 -24.46 2.46 -2.79
C ASN A 95 -24.85 2.35 -4.28
N ASP A 96 -23.83 2.34 -5.16
CA ASP A 96 -23.95 2.29 -6.62
C ASP A 96 -24.60 3.52 -7.28
N LYS A 97 -24.84 4.58 -6.52
CA LYS A 97 -25.29 5.87 -7.08
C LYS A 97 -24.09 6.80 -7.23
N SER A 98 -23.91 7.33 -8.45
CA SER A 98 -22.88 8.34 -8.72
C SER A 98 -23.02 9.54 -7.79
N GLY A 99 -21.88 10.04 -7.32
CA GLY A 99 -21.87 11.26 -6.52
C GLY A 99 -22.32 12.47 -7.36
N GLU A 100 -23.27 13.22 -6.83
CA GLU A 100 -23.80 14.42 -7.46
C GLU A 100 -23.19 15.70 -6.91
N VAL A 101 -22.48 15.59 -5.78
CA VAL A 101 -21.79 16.68 -5.10
C VAL A 101 -20.33 16.35 -4.88
N ALA A 102 -19.53 17.33 -4.50
CA ALA A 102 -18.13 17.08 -4.14
C ALA A 102 -18.03 16.10 -2.97
N CYS A 103 -16.99 15.28 -2.94
CA CYS A 103 -16.86 14.20 -1.97
C CYS A 103 -16.76 14.66 -0.51
N ASP A 104 -16.34 15.89 -0.26
CA ASP A 104 -16.32 16.52 1.07
C ASP A 104 -17.69 16.97 1.56
N LYS A 105 -18.66 17.09 0.63
CA LYS A 105 -20.06 17.45 0.93
C LYS A 105 -20.99 16.24 1.01
N GLN A 106 -20.56 15.10 0.51
CA GLN A 106 -21.32 13.85 0.59
C GLN A 106 -21.07 13.15 1.92
N GLN A 107 -22.02 13.21 2.82
CA GLN A 107 -21.97 12.47 4.08
C GLN A 107 -22.28 10.99 3.85
N THR A 108 -21.69 10.15 4.68
CA THR A 108 -21.94 8.71 4.69
C THR A 108 -22.52 8.26 6.03
N ASN A 109 -23.10 7.06 6.04
CA ASN A 109 -23.56 6.37 7.23
C ASN A 109 -22.84 5.01 7.33
N ALA A 110 -22.83 4.44 8.54
CA ALA A 110 -22.35 3.07 8.71
C ALA A 110 -23.17 2.12 7.82
N GLY A 111 -22.48 1.25 7.09
CA GLY A 111 -23.10 0.33 6.16
C GLY A 111 -23.22 0.82 4.71
N ASP A 112 -22.97 2.09 4.45
CA ASP A 112 -22.86 2.58 3.08
C ASP A 112 -21.62 1.96 2.41
N LYS A 113 -21.73 1.68 1.12
CA LYS A 113 -20.63 1.25 0.28
C LYS A 113 -20.17 2.40 -0.59
N VAL A 114 -18.95 2.86 -0.37
CA VAL A 114 -18.31 3.87 -1.19
C VAL A 114 -17.36 3.21 -2.17
N LYS A 115 -17.49 3.59 -3.44
CA LYS A 115 -16.63 3.10 -4.52
C LYS A 115 -16.05 4.27 -5.30
N TRP A 116 -14.77 4.23 -5.57
CA TRP A 116 -14.06 5.13 -6.47
C TRP A 116 -13.61 4.39 -7.71
N GLU A 117 -13.83 4.95 -8.86
CA GLU A 117 -13.42 4.38 -10.14
C GLU A 117 -12.64 5.42 -10.94
N TYR A 118 -11.49 4.98 -11.44
CA TYR A 118 -10.70 5.77 -12.37
C TYR A 118 -11.13 5.44 -13.79
N LYS A 119 -11.86 6.35 -14.41
CA LYS A 119 -12.44 6.14 -15.74
C LYS A 119 -12.64 7.45 -16.49
N GLY A 120 -12.74 7.32 -17.81
CA GLY A 120 -13.14 8.38 -18.72
C GLY A 120 -14.64 8.40 -19.01
N PHE A 121 -15.08 9.43 -19.67
CA PHE A 121 -16.41 9.57 -20.25
C PHE A 121 -16.40 9.19 -21.72
#